data_a2a4272284a0a03e37e38f90dd30f2a7
#
_entry.id   a2a4272284a0a03e37e38f90dd30f2a7
#
_cell.length_a   1.000
_cell.length_b   1.000
_cell.length_c   1.000
_cell.angle_alpha   90.00
_cell.angle_beta   90.00
_cell.angle_gamma   90.00
#
_symmetry.space_group_name_H-M   'P 1'
#
loop_
_entity.id
_entity.type
_entity.pdbx_description
1 polymer ?
#
loop_
_entity_poly.entity_id
_entity_poly.type
_entity_poly.pdbx_seq_one_letter_code
_entity_poly.pdbx_strand_id
1 'polypeptide(L)'
;AHIDAGKTTTSERILFYTGLTHKIGETHDGTATMDWMAQEQERGITITSAATTTFWNYLGNRYKINLIDTPGHVDFTVEVERSLRVLDGAVATFCAVGGVEPQSETVWRQADKYNVPRIGYVNKMDRSGANYYEVVRQLKDVLGANPCPIQIPIGAEETFKGVVDLIKMKAIFWHDETMGAEYS
;
A
#
# COMPACT_ATOMS: atom_id res chain seq x y z
N ALA A 1 3.67 -0.69 7.40
CA ALA A 1 3.88 0.68 6.91
C ALA A 1 3.77 1.69 8.06
N HIS A 2 4.43 2.84 7.94
CA HIS A 2 4.30 3.92 8.90
C HIS A 2 2.98 4.69 8.74
N ILE A 3 2.70 5.61 9.67
CA ILE A 3 1.56 6.54 9.59
C ILE A 3 1.68 7.36 8.31
N ASP A 4 0.57 7.66 7.68
CA ASP A 4 0.49 8.46 6.45
C ASP A 4 1.22 7.90 5.22
N ALA A 5 1.69 6.64 5.24
CA ALA A 5 2.23 6.01 4.03
C ALA A 5 1.16 5.77 2.94
N GLY A 6 -0.13 5.89 3.27
CA GLY A 6 -1.26 5.70 2.38
C GLY A 6 -1.79 4.27 2.33
N LYS A 7 -1.74 3.53 3.45
CA LYS A 7 -2.31 2.18 3.57
C LYS A 7 -3.79 2.15 3.25
N THR A 8 -4.58 2.87 4.04
CA THR A 8 -6.05 2.91 3.88
C THR A 8 -6.44 3.46 2.51
N THR A 9 -5.76 4.49 2.01
CA THR A 9 -5.97 4.99 0.64
C THR A 9 -5.72 3.90 -0.40
N THR A 10 -4.67 3.08 -0.23
CA THR A 10 -4.39 1.94 -1.13
C THR A 10 -5.49 0.88 -1.04
N SER A 11 -5.95 0.55 0.17
CA SER A 11 -7.06 -0.37 0.41
C SER A 11 -8.35 0.11 -0.24
N GLU A 12 -8.71 1.39 -0.07
CA GLU A 12 -9.89 2.01 -0.70
C GLU A 12 -9.81 1.96 -2.24
N ARG A 13 -8.63 2.19 -2.82
CA ARG A 13 -8.42 2.05 -4.28
C ARG A 13 -8.65 0.61 -4.76
N ILE A 14 -8.17 -0.38 -4.01
CA ILE A 14 -8.41 -1.80 -4.32
C ILE A 14 -9.91 -2.10 -4.29
N LEU A 15 -10.64 -1.64 -3.27
CA LEU A 15 -12.09 -1.83 -3.17
C LEU A 15 -12.84 -1.16 -4.32
N PHE A 16 -12.42 0.02 -4.72
CA PHE A 16 -12.99 0.74 -5.86
C PHE A 16 -12.75 0.00 -7.18
N TYR A 17 -11.52 -0.38 -7.50
CA TYR A 17 -11.20 -1.06 -8.77
C TYR A 17 -11.78 -2.47 -8.85
N THR A 18 -12.03 -3.12 -7.72
CA THR A 18 -12.74 -4.42 -7.68
C THR A 18 -14.26 -4.27 -7.76
N GLY A 19 -14.77 -3.04 -7.80
CA GLY A 19 -16.21 -2.75 -7.91
C GLY A 19 -17.00 -2.97 -6.63
N LEU A 20 -16.34 -3.12 -5.49
CA LEU A 20 -17.02 -3.27 -4.20
C LEU A 20 -17.58 -1.94 -3.70
N THR A 21 -16.86 -0.84 -3.95
CA THR A 21 -17.30 0.52 -3.63
C THR A 21 -17.50 1.32 -4.92
N HIS A 22 -18.47 2.23 -4.93
CA HIS A 22 -18.77 3.09 -6.07
C HIS A 22 -18.03 4.45 -6.02
N LYS A 23 -17.43 4.75 -4.87
CA LYS A 23 -16.62 5.95 -4.64
C LYS A 23 -15.33 5.57 -3.96
N ILE A 24 -14.29 6.33 -4.24
CA ILE A 24 -13.01 6.21 -3.52
C ILE A 24 -13.19 6.93 -2.19
N GLY A 25 -13.07 6.20 -1.07
CA GLY A 25 -13.05 6.79 0.26
C GLY A 25 -11.74 7.52 0.52
N GLU A 26 -11.81 8.68 1.15
CA GLU A 26 -10.66 9.49 1.58
C GLU A 26 -10.59 9.47 3.11
N THR A 27 -9.40 9.18 3.65
CA THR A 27 -9.18 9.14 5.11
C THR A 27 -9.34 10.52 5.75
N HIS A 28 -8.88 11.58 5.06
CA HIS A 28 -8.98 12.95 5.54
C HIS A 28 -10.41 13.49 5.57
N ASP A 29 -11.28 12.98 4.71
CA ASP A 29 -12.70 13.37 4.64
C ASP A 29 -13.60 12.47 5.50
N GLY A 30 -13.02 11.47 6.20
CA GLY A 30 -13.77 10.50 7.00
C GLY A 30 -14.72 9.61 6.20
N THR A 31 -14.48 9.45 4.90
CA THR A 31 -15.34 8.70 3.98
C THR A 31 -14.80 7.30 3.65
N ALA A 32 -13.64 6.92 4.22
CA ALA A 32 -13.01 5.63 3.98
C ALA A 32 -13.86 4.48 4.54
N THR A 33 -14.14 3.49 3.71
CA THR A 33 -14.94 2.31 4.06
C THR A 33 -14.24 1.42 5.09
N MET A 34 -12.90 1.41 5.06
CA MET A 34 -12.08 0.61 5.98
C MET A 34 -11.94 1.25 7.36
N ASP A 35 -12.15 2.56 7.50
CA ASP A 35 -12.16 3.29 8.77
C ASP A 35 -13.62 3.42 9.26
N TRP A 36 -14.16 2.36 9.87
CA TRP A 36 -15.57 2.26 10.24
C TRP A 36 -15.91 2.87 11.60
N MET A 37 -14.92 3.12 12.46
CA MET A 37 -15.12 3.74 13.77
C MET A 37 -15.14 5.28 13.65
N ALA A 38 -16.05 5.93 14.38
CA ALA A 38 -16.13 7.39 14.41
C ALA A 38 -14.79 8.05 14.81
N GLN A 39 -14.04 7.43 15.71
CA GLN A 39 -12.72 7.91 16.15
C GLN A 39 -11.64 7.79 15.06
N GLU A 40 -11.73 6.80 14.20
CA GLU A 40 -10.84 6.63 13.03
C GLU A 40 -11.12 7.74 12.01
N GLN A 41 -12.39 7.99 11.73
CA GLN A 41 -12.85 9.03 10.81
C GLN A 41 -12.48 10.44 11.28
N GLU A 42 -12.66 10.72 12.58
CA GLU A 42 -12.30 12.03 13.16
C GLU A 42 -10.80 12.29 13.16
N ARG A 43 -9.98 11.26 13.37
CA ARG A 43 -8.52 11.38 13.45
C ARG A 43 -7.80 11.14 12.14
N GLY A 44 -8.48 10.56 11.16
CA GLY A 44 -7.89 10.16 9.86
C GLY A 44 -6.82 9.06 10.00
N ILE A 45 -6.94 8.20 11.04
CA ILE A 45 -6.01 7.10 11.29
C ILE A 45 -6.77 5.80 11.57
N THR A 46 -6.30 4.69 11.04
CA THR A 46 -6.82 3.35 11.35
C THR A 46 -6.38 2.93 12.75
N ILE A 47 -7.32 2.57 13.60
CA ILE A 47 -7.10 2.12 14.98
C ILE A 47 -7.24 0.60 15.07
N THR A 48 -8.26 0.04 14.43
CA THR A 48 -8.58 -1.39 14.44
C THR A 48 -8.37 -1.99 13.07
N SER A 49 -7.85 -3.22 12.98
CA SER A 49 -7.72 -3.91 11.70
C SER A 49 -9.09 -4.16 11.08
N ALA A 50 -9.32 -3.64 9.89
CA ALA A 50 -10.55 -3.85 9.11
C ALA A 50 -10.34 -4.96 8.08
N ALA A 51 -11.26 -5.92 8.00
CA ALA A 51 -11.21 -7.02 7.05
C ALA A 51 -12.38 -6.94 6.08
N THR A 52 -12.10 -6.95 4.79
CA THR A 52 -13.12 -6.89 3.73
C THR A 52 -12.79 -7.90 2.64
N THR A 53 -13.83 -8.59 2.15
CA THR A 53 -13.69 -9.53 1.04
C THR A 53 -14.08 -8.86 -0.27
N THR A 54 -13.24 -8.99 -1.26
CA THR A 54 -13.53 -8.56 -2.64
C THR A 54 -13.13 -9.62 -3.65
N PHE A 55 -13.46 -9.41 -4.91
CA PHE A 55 -13.19 -10.34 -5.99
C PHE A 55 -12.48 -9.64 -7.16
N TRP A 56 -11.48 -10.31 -7.71
CA TRP A 56 -10.78 -9.84 -8.90
C TRP A 56 -10.82 -10.89 -10.01
N ASN A 57 -11.20 -10.46 -11.22
CA ASN A 57 -11.20 -11.32 -12.40
C ASN A 57 -9.90 -11.09 -13.17
N TYR A 58 -9.10 -12.16 -13.33
CA TYR A 58 -7.84 -12.07 -14.05
C TYR A 58 -7.63 -13.32 -14.92
N LEU A 59 -7.34 -13.12 -16.19
CA LEU A 59 -7.12 -14.20 -17.18
C LEU A 59 -8.23 -15.27 -17.16
N GLY A 60 -9.50 -14.83 -17.08
CA GLY A 60 -10.65 -15.73 -17.07
C GLY A 60 -10.96 -16.41 -15.73
N ASN A 61 -10.12 -16.22 -14.72
CA ASN A 61 -10.34 -16.76 -13.38
C ASN A 61 -10.85 -15.66 -12.43
N ARG A 62 -11.71 -16.06 -11.49
CA ARG A 62 -12.19 -15.19 -10.42
C ARG A 62 -11.45 -15.51 -9.13
N TYR A 63 -10.72 -14.53 -8.61
CA TYR A 63 -9.97 -14.64 -7.36
C TYR A 63 -10.73 -13.96 -6.23
N LYS A 64 -10.85 -14.64 -5.09
CA LYS A 64 -11.35 -14.07 -3.85
C LYS A 64 -10.17 -13.46 -3.10
N ILE A 65 -10.27 -12.19 -2.75
CA ILE A 65 -9.25 -11.45 -2.00
C ILE A 65 -9.85 -11.03 -0.68
N ASN A 66 -9.26 -11.48 0.43
CA ASN A 66 -9.57 -11.00 1.77
C ASN A 66 -8.54 -9.93 2.12
N LEU A 67 -8.95 -8.68 2.05
CA LEU A 67 -8.11 -7.53 2.34
C LEU A 67 -8.20 -7.20 3.83
N ILE A 68 -7.07 -7.11 4.50
CA ILE A 68 -6.96 -6.68 5.90
C ILE A 68 -6.16 -5.39 5.93
N ASP A 69 -6.80 -4.27 6.23
CA ASP A 69 -6.12 -3.00 6.50
C ASP A 69 -5.71 -2.95 7.98
N THR A 70 -4.46 -2.60 8.24
CA THR A 70 -3.87 -2.62 9.58
C THR A 70 -3.46 -1.24 10.03
N PRO A 71 -3.57 -0.93 11.35
CA PRO A 71 -3.07 0.32 11.90
C PRO A 71 -1.59 0.55 11.58
N GLY A 72 -1.21 1.81 11.41
CA GLY A 72 0.18 2.21 11.19
C GLY A 72 0.91 2.73 12.43
N HIS A 73 0.18 2.94 13.53
CA HIS A 73 0.72 3.51 14.76
C HIS A 73 1.36 2.44 15.65
N VAL A 74 2.45 2.81 16.34
CA VAL A 74 3.19 1.89 17.24
C VAL A 74 2.34 1.35 18.39
N ASP A 75 1.36 2.10 18.86
CA ASP A 75 0.48 1.69 19.95
C ASP A 75 -0.42 0.50 19.58
N PHE A 76 -0.58 0.22 18.30
CA PHE A 76 -1.45 -0.85 17.77
C PHE A 76 -0.67 -2.06 17.24
N THR A 77 0.55 -2.28 17.70
CA THR A 77 1.40 -3.40 17.26
C THR A 77 0.77 -4.77 17.49
N VAL A 78 -0.05 -4.92 18.53
CA VAL A 78 -0.77 -6.18 18.84
C VAL A 78 -1.80 -6.51 17.76
N GLU A 79 -2.50 -5.51 17.23
CA GLU A 79 -3.47 -5.69 16.14
C GLU A 79 -2.77 -6.10 14.84
N VAL A 80 -1.61 -5.50 14.56
CA VAL A 80 -0.77 -5.89 13.42
C VAL A 80 -0.27 -7.32 13.59
N GLU A 81 0.20 -7.69 14.78
CA GLU A 81 0.70 -9.05 15.06
C GLU A 81 -0.40 -10.11 14.94
N ARG A 82 -1.62 -9.82 15.39
CA ARG A 82 -2.77 -10.72 15.19
C ARG A 82 -3.08 -10.93 13.72
N SER A 83 -3.06 -9.86 12.93
CA SER A 83 -3.29 -9.92 11.48
C SER A 83 -2.22 -10.78 10.79
N LEU A 84 -0.94 -10.61 11.12
CA LEU A 84 0.16 -11.34 10.51
C LEU A 84 0.06 -12.86 10.64
N ARG A 85 -0.65 -13.37 11.65
CA ARG A 85 -0.83 -14.82 11.87
C ARG A 85 -1.74 -15.49 10.83
N VAL A 86 -2.56 -14.72 10.14
CA VAL A 86 -3.57 -15.22 9.20
C VAL A 86 -3.31 -14.79 7.75
N LEU A 87 -2.24 -14.02 7.50
CA LEU A 87 -1.94 -13.50 6.18
C LEU A 87 -1.22 -14.53 5.31
N ASP A 88 -1.67 -14.70 4.08
CA ASP A 88 -0.96 -15.42 3.02
C ASP A 88 0.17 -14.55 2.41
N GLY A 89 0.05 -13.25 2.51
CA GLY A 89 1.03 -12.27 2.05
C GLY A 89 0.69 -10.86 2.50
N ALA A 90 1.63 -9.94 2.40
CA ALA A 90 1.46 -8.56 2.81
C ALA A 90 1.96 -7.58 1.74
N VAL A 91 1.28 -6.43 1.65
CA VAL A 91 1.78 -5.26 0.91
C VAL A 91 2.35 -4.28 1.93
N ALA A 92 3.67 -4.12 1.92
CA ALA A 92 4.37 -3.16 2.76
C ALA A 92 4.44 -1.81 2.02
N THR A 93 3.63 -0.85 2.44
CA THR A 93 3.57 0.47 1.81
C THR A 93 4.63 1.39 2.42
N PHE A 94 5.46 1.99 1.58
CA PHE A 94 6.49 2.96 1.93
C PHE A 94 6.19 4.31 1.29
N CYS A 95 6.44 5.40 1.98
CA CYS A 95 6.37 6.73 1.39
C CYS A 95 7.65 7.00 0.60
N ALA A 96 7.52 7.45 -0.65
CA ALA A 96 8.68 7.78 -1.49
C ALA A 96 9.55 8.92 -0.94
N VAL A 97 8.99 9.75 -0.05
CA VAL A 97 9.70 10.85 0.61
C VAL A 97 10.32 10.40 1.94
N GLY A 98 9.53 9.77 2.81
CA GLY A 98 9.96 9.34 4.15
C GLY A 98 10.78 8.04 4.15
N GLY A 99 10.60 7.20 3.14
CA GLY A 99 11.32 5.92 3.04
C GLY A 99 10.97 4.93 4.14
N VAL A 100 11.99 4.29 4.69
CA VAL A 100 11.86 3.34 5.79
C VAL A 100 11.92 4.08 7.12
N GLU A 101 10.81 4.11 7.83
CA GLU A 101 10.67 4.71 9.14
C GLU A 101 10.68 3.64 10.26
N PRO A 102 10.89 4.01 11.54
CA PRO A 102 10.97 3.05 12.65
C PRO A 102 9.76 2.13 12.77
N GLN A 103 8.53 2.64 12.49
CA GLN A 103 7.33 1.81 12.49
C GLN A 103 7.35 0.76 11.38
N SER A 104 7.90 1.12 10.20
CA SER A 104 8.06 0.19 9.08
C SER A 104 9.01 -0.95 9.45
N GLU A 105 10.10 -0.64 10.14
CA GLU A 105 11.06 -1.63 10.63
C GLU A 105 10.43 -2.59 11.64
N THR A 106 9.67 -2.07 12.60
CA THR A 106 8.97 -2.89 13.61
C THR A 106 8.03 -3.91 12.95
N VAL A 107 7.17 -3.44 12.05
CA VAL A 107 6.21 -4.31 11.34
C VAL A 107 6.94 -5.30 10.42
N TRP A 108 8.04 -4.88 9.80
CA TRP A 108 8.86 -5.74 8.95
C TRP A 108 9.43 -6.91 9.73
N ARG A 109 10.02 -6.67 10.91
CA ARG A 109 10.56 -7.72 11.79
C ARG A 109 9.46 -8.66 12.31
N GLN A 110 8.27 -8.13 12.60
CA GLN A 110 7.13 -8.96 12.96
C GLN A 110 6.71 -9.89 11.80
N ALA A 111 6.69 -9.37 10.57
CA ALA A 111 6.40 -10.18 9.39
C ALA A 111 7.47 -11.27 9.15
N ASP A 112 8.74 -11.02 9.45
CA ASP A 112 9.80 -12.03 9.44
C ASP A 112 9.52 -13.15 10.45
N LYS A 113 9.13 -12.79 11.69
CA LYS A 113 8.77 -13.74 12.74
C LYS A 113 7.68 -14.73 12.31
N TYR A 114 6.72 -14.27 11.52
CA TYR A 114 5.59 -15.10 11.04
C TYR A 114 5.80 -15.64 9.62
N ASN A 115 6.99 -15.44 9.03
CA ASN A 115 7.33 -15.87 7.66
C ASN A 115 6.32 -15.38 6.60
N VAL A 116 5.77 -14.18 6.75
CA VAL A 116 4.81 -13.61 5.81
C VAL A 116 5.54 -13.07 4.58
N PRO A 117 5.27 -13.61 3.38
CA PRO A 117 5.79 -13.06 2.13
C PRO A 117 5.28 -11.64 1.92
N ARG A 118 6.09 -10.78 1.31
CA ARG A 118 5.67 -9.38 1.14
C ARG A 118 6.14 -8.76 -0.17
N ILE A 119 5.31 -7.84 -0.64
CA ILE A 119 5.62 -6.95 -1.75
C ILE A 119 5.83 -5.55 -1.17
N GLY A 120 6.92 -4.87 -1.53
CA GLY A 120 7.13 -3.47 -1.23
C GLY A 120 6.36 -2.60 -2.23
N TYR A 121 5.54 -1.69 -1.73
CA TYR A 121 4.83 -0.70 -2.53
C TYR A 121 5.30 0.71 -2.16
N VAL A 122 6.00 1.36 -3.10
CA VAL A 122 6.49 2.73 -2.92
C VAL A 122 5.42 3.69 -3.42
N ASN A 123 4.81 4.41 -2.49
CA ASN A 123 3.68 5.30 -2.72
C ASN A 123 4.11 6.77 -2.66
N LYS A 124 3.28 7.67 -3.17
CA LYS A 124 3.48 9.12 -3.17
C LYS A 124 4.69 9.57 -4.00
N MET A 125 4.86 8.95 -5.16
CA MET A 125 5.92 9.32 -6.12
C MET A 125 5.74 10.70 -6.75
N ASP A 126 4.53 11.26 -6.65
CA ASP A 126 4.11 12.59 -7.07
C ASP A 126 4.54 13.71 -6.10
N ARG A 127 4.95 13.38 -4.88
CA ARG A 127 5.32 14.38 -3.87
C ARG A 127 6.73 14.90 -4.06
N SER A 128 6.94 16.18 -3.72
CA SER A 128 8.28 16.78 -3.68
C SER A 128 9.19 16.03 -2.72
N GLY A 129 10.42 15.72 -3.15
CA GLY A 129 11.39 14.90 -2.44
C GLY A 129 11.23 13.39 -2.65
N ALA A 130 10.32 12.95 -3.50
CA ALA A 130 10.11 11.53 -3.79
C ALA A 130 11.33 10.89 -4.46
N ASN A 131 11.85 9.80 -3.87
CA ASN A 131 12.99 9.08 -4.39
C ASN A 131 12.82 7.57 -4.24
N TYR A 132 12.37 6.91 -5.29
CA TYR A 132 12.17 5.45 -5.33
C TYR A 132 13.45 4.66 -5.03
N TYR A 133 14.57 5.06 -5.65
CA TYR A 133 15.83 4.32 -5.51
C TYR A 133 16.40 4.42 -4.10
N GLU A 134 16.19 5.53 -3.42
CA GLU A 134 16.55 5.70 -2.02
C GLU A 134 15.73 4.75 -1.13
N VAL A 135 14.42 4.60 -1.36
CA VAL A 135 13.58 3.65 -0.64
C VAL A 135 14.07 2.22 -0.85
N VAL A 136 14.38 1.83 -2.11
CA VAL A 136 14.93 0.50 -2.42
C VAL A 136 16.27 0.27 -1.71
N ARG A 137 17.14 1.27 -1.65
CA ARG A 137 18.40 1.21 -0.91
C ARG A 137 18.15 1.00 0.59
N GLN A 138 17.23 1.75 1.19
CA GLN A 138 16.88 1.63 2.61
C GLN A 138 16.26 0.27 2.95
N LEU A 139 15.46 -0.33 2.06
CA LEU A 139 14.97 -1.70 2.24
C LEU A 139 16.13 -2.69 2.43
N LYS A 140 17.23 -2.51 1.71
CA LYS A 140 18.43 -3.32 1.85
C LYS A 140 19.23 -2.97 3.11
N ASP A 141 19.55 -1.69 3.29
CA ASP A 141 20.51 -1.25 4.29
C ASP A 141 19.91 -1.24 5.72
N VAL A 142 18.64 -0.88 5.86
CA VAL A 142 17.97 -0.77 7.17
C VAL A 142 17.21 -2.05 7.52
N LEU A 143 16.47 -2.62 6.57
CA LEU A 143 15.65 -3.81 6.83
C LEU A 143 16.39 -5.12 6.57
N GLY A 144 17.58 -5.09 5.97
CA GLY A 144 18.33 -6.29 5.60
C GLY A 144 17.63 -7.12 4.51
N ALA A 145 16.68 -6.53 3.79
CA ALA A 145 15.95 -7.21 2.74
C ALA A 145 16.80 -7.40 1.48
N ASN A 146 16.36 -8.30 0.60
CA ASN A 146 16.88 -8.44 -0.75
C ASN A 146 15.82 -7.95 -1.76
N PRO A 147 15.70 -6.63 -1.97
CA PRO A 147 14.66 -6.08 -2.84
C PRO A 147 14.92 -6.45 -4.30
N CYS A 148 13.89 -6.94 -4.96
CA CYS A 148 13.86 -7.20 -6.39
C CYS A 148 12.80 -6.30 -7.03
N PRO A 149 13.17 -5.14 -7.62
CA PRO A 149 12.24 -4.29 -8.33
C PRO A 149 11.56 -5.03 -9.48
N ILE A 150 10.23 -5.04 -9.48
CA ILE A 150 9.39 -5.56 -10.56
C ILE A 150 8.76 -4.44 -11.39
N GLN A 151 8.73 -3.24 -10.83
CA GLN A 151 8.34 -2.01 -11.50
C GLN A 151 9.29 -0.88 -11.08
N ILE A 152 9.60 0.01 -12.02
CA ILE A 152 10.40 1.22 -11.76
C ILE A 152 9.63 2.45 -12.22
N PRO A 153 9.70 3.58 -11.52
CA PRO A 153 8.95 4.78 -11.87
C PRO A 153 9.49 5.44 -13.14
N ILE A 154 8.59 6.06 -13.90
CA ILE A 154 8.89 6.98 -14.99
C ILE A 154 8.70 8.40 -14.47
N GLY A 155 9.83 9.06 -14.18
CA GLY A 155 9.83 10.35 -13.51
C GLY A 155 9.62 10.25 -12.00
N ALA A 156 9.64 11.40 -11.35
CA ALA A 156 9.36 11.60 -9.93
C ALA A 156 8.78 13.00 -9.72
N GLU A 157 8.14 13.23 -8.59
CA GLU A 157 7.49 14.51 -8.26
C GLU A 157 6.50 14.91 -9.36
N GLU A 158 6.53 16.17 -9.80
CA GLU A 158 5.67 16.69 -10.87
C GLU A 158 5.87 15.99 -12.22
N THR A 159 7.00 15.29 -12.40
CA THR A 159 7.31 14.55 -13.63
C THR A 159 6.91 13.08 -13.58
N PHE A 160 6.34 12.61 -12.46
CA PHE A 160 5.88 11.23 -12.32
C PHE A 160 4.68 10.98 -13.26
N LYS A 161 4.83 10.05 -14.20
CA LYS A 161 3.83 9.78 -15.25
C LYS A 161 3.39 8.34 -15.32
N GLY A 162 4.14 7.42 -14.72
CA GLY A 162 3.86 5.99 -14.87
C GLY A 162 4.96 5.11 -14.31
N VAL A 163 4.95 3.87 -14.73
CA VAL A 163 5.96 2.87 -14.36
C VAL A 163 6.38 2.04 -15.57
N VAL A 164 7.58 1.49 -15.50
CA VAL A 164 8.03 0.40 -16.38
C VAL A 164 7.79 -0.91 -15.65
N ASP A 165 6.95 -1.77 -16.22
CA ASP A 165 6.75 -3.15 -15.77
C ASP A 165 7.92 -4.01 -16.31
N LEU A 166 8.81 -4.44 -15.44
CA LEU A 166 10.00 -5.21 -15.81
C LEU A 166 9.69 -6.67 -16.16
N ILE A 167 8.53 -7.18 -15.75
CA ILE A 167 8.09 -8.53 -16.10
C ILE A 167 7.56 -8.55 -17.54
N LYS A 168 6.76 -7.57 -17.89
CA LYS A 168 6.16 -7.44 -19.23
C LYS A 168 7.05 -6.67 -20.20
N MET A 169 8.09 -6.01 -19.71
CA MET A 169 8.97 -5.09 -20.45
C MET A 169 8.18 -4.02 -21.22
N LYS A 170 7.24 -3.38 -20.51
CA LYS A 170 6.35 -2.35 -21.03
C LYS A 170 6.31 -1.15 -20.11
N ALA A 171 6.24 0.04 -20.69
CA ALA A 171 5.88 1.25 -19.96
C ALA A 171 4.36 1.31 -19.81
N ILE A 172 3.90 1.73 -18.64
CA ILE A 172 2.51 1.92 -18.29
C ILE A 172 2.34 3.38 -17.89
N PHE A 173 1.47 4.10 -18.60
CA PHE A 173 1.13 5.48 -18.31
C PHE A 173 -0.33 5.56 -17.88
N TRP A 174 -0.62 6.25 -16.78
CA TRP A 174 -1.99 6.51 -16.34
C TRP A 174 -2.49 7.83 -16.89
N HIS A 175 -3.78 7.85 -17.21
CA HIS A 175 -4.45 9.05 -17.65
C HIS A 175 -5.22 9.67 -16.48
N ASP A 176 -4.91 10.94 -16.17
CA ASP A 176 -5.46 11.65 -15.00
C ASP A 176 -7.00 11.78 -15.06
N GLU A 177 -7.57 11.85 -16.26
CA GLU A 177 -9.01 12.00 -16.49
C GLU A 177 -9.86 10.84 -15.94
N THR A 178 -9.26 9.66 -15.75
CA THR A 178 -9.96 8.44 -15.33
C THR A 178 -9.59 8.00 -13.90
N MET A 179 -8.94 8.85 -13.12
CA MET A 179 -8.41 8.51 -11.78
C MET A 179 -7.53 7.24 -11.78
N GLY A 180 -6.82 6.98 -12.88
CA GLY A 180 -5.95 5.82 -13.04
C GLY A 180 -6.67 4.51 -13.38
N ALA A 181 -7.96 4.54 -13.72
CA ALA A 181 -8.69 3.36 -14.19
C ALA A 181 -8.28 2.95 -15.59
N GLU A 182 -7.90 3.91 -16.45
CA GLU A 182 -7.38 3.68 -17.79
C GLU A 182 -5.87 3.95 -17.85
N TYR A 183 -5.20 3.08 -18.58
CA TYR A 183 -3.75 3.16 -18.79
C TYR A 183 -3.38 2.71 -20.21
N SER A 184 -2.29 3.21 -20.72
CA SER A 184 -1.72 2.86 -22.04
C SER A 184 -0.29 2.35 -21.92
#